data_29abdf106129b4e9b3579b546338e4dc
#
_entry.id   29abdf106129b4e9b3579b546338e4dc
#
_cell.length_a   1.000
_cell.length_b   1.000
_cell.length_c   1.000
_cell.angle_alpha   90.00
_cell.angle_beta   90.00
_cell.angle_gamma   90.00
#
_symmetry.space_group_name_H-M   'P 1'
#
loop_
_entity.id
_entity.type
_entity.pdbx_description
1 polymer ?
#
loop_
_entity_poly.entity_id
_entity_poly.type
_entity_poly.pdbx_seq_one_letter_code
_entity_poly.pdbx_strand_id
1 'polypeptide(L)' 'MYEEGFALVLAQLRNKKGVSARDMSLSIGQNAGYINTIESGKAFPSMTVFFYICGIILRVWVM' A
#
# COMPACT_ATOMS: atom_id res chain seq x y z
N MET A 1 10.76 -5.50 11.83
CA MET A 1 10.62 -6.84 11.34
C MET A 1 9.33 -7.07 10.57
N TYR A 2 8.19 -7.05 11.23
CA TYR A 2 6.92 -7.19 10.53
C TYR A 2 6.68 -6.04 9.58
N GLU A 3 7.04 -4.85 10.03
CA GLU A 3 6.86 -3.65 9.22
C GLU A 3 7.70 -3.71 7.96
N GLU A 4 8.91 -4.23 8.08
CA GLU A 4 9.78 -4.36 6.92
C GLU A 4 9.26 -5.39 5.94
N GLY A 5 8.76 -6.51 6.46
CA GLY A 5 8.19 -7.54 5.61
C GLY A 5 6.97 -7.04 4.86
N PHE A 6 6.09 -6.34 5.57
CA PHE A 6 4.90 -5.79 4.95
C PHE A 6 5.26 -4.73 3.91
N ALA A 7 6.22 -3.87 4.23
CA ALA A 7 6.65 -2.82 3.32
C ALA A 7 7.16 -3.40 2.01
N LEU A 8 7.97 -4.46 2.10
CA LEU A 8 8.52 -5.09 0.90
C LEU A 8 7.42 -5.73 0.07
N VAL A 9 6.51 -6.46 0.71
CA VAL A 9 5.42 -7.11 0.00
C VAL A 9 4.52 -6.08 -0.66
N LEU A 10 4.21 -5.00 0.05
CA LEU A 10 3.38 -3.95 -0.51
C LEU A 10 4.02 -3.33 -1.74
N ALA A 11 5.32 -3.03 -1.66
CA ALA A 11 6.02 -2.44 -2.80
C ALA A 11 6.03 -3.38 -3.99
N GLN A 12 6.24 -4.66 -3.75
CA GLN A 12 6.27 -5.65 -4.83
C GLN A 12 4.91 -5.79 -5.49
N LEU A 13 3.84 -5.87 -4.69
CA LEU A 13 2.51 -6.00 -5.24
C LEU A 13 2.09 -4.75 -6.00
N ARG A 14 2.41 -3.58 -5.44
CA ARG A 14 2.09 -2.32 -6.09
C ARG A 14 2.80 -2.20 -7.44
N ASN A 15 4.09 -2.52 -7.48
CA ASN A 15 4.86 -2.47 -8.71
C ASN A 15 4.33 -3.46 -9.73
N LYS A 16 3.94 -4.63 -9.28
CA LYS A 16 3.40 -5.65 -10.15
C LYS A 16 2.11 -5.18 -10.80
N LYS A 17 1.33 -4.37 -10.10
CA LYS A 17 0.09 -3.82 -10.63
C LYS A 17 0.32 -2.58 -11.48
N GLY A 18 1.51 -2.01 -11.45
CA GLY A 18 1.79 -0.81 -12.19
C GLY A 18 1.19 0.45 -11.60
N VAL A 19 0.93 0.45 -10.30
CA VAL A 19 0.33 1.59 -9.60
C VAL A 19 1.42 2.33 -8.85
N SER A 20 1.48 3.66 -8.99
CA SER A 20 2.46 4.42 -8.25
C SER A 20 2.08 4.53 -6.78
N ALA A 21 3.09 4.75 -5.91
CA ALA A 21 2.83 4.94 -4.50
C ALA A 21 1.92 6.14 -4.26
N ARG A 22 2.11 7.20 -5.04
CA ARG A 22 1.28 8.38 -4.95
C ARG A 22 -0.18 8.07 -5.30
N ASP A 23 -0.41 7.37 -6.39
CA ASP A 23 -1.76 7.04 -6.81
C ASP A 23 -2.45 6.16 -5.79
N MET A 24 -1.75 5.16 -5.26
CA MET A 24 -2.34 4.31 -4.24
C MET A 24 -2.67 5.09 -2.98
N SER A 25 -1.78 6.02 -2.56
CA SER A 25 -2.04 6.86 -1.40
C SER A 25 -3.33 7.65 -1.55
N LEU A 26 -3.48 8.30 -2.70
CA LEU A 26 -4.68 9.10 -2.95
C LEU A 26 -5.93 8.25 -3.07
N SER A 27 -5.80 7.05 -3.62
CA SER A 27 -6.94 6.14 -3.78
C SER A 27 -7.52 5.69 -2.45
N ILE A 28 -6.69 5.60 -1.41
CA ILE A 28 -7.18 5.20 -0.09
C ILE A 28 -7.48 6.39 0.81
N GLY A 29 -7.53 7.60 0.22
CA GLY A 29 -7.93 8.79 0.94
C GLY A 29 -6.84 9.38 1.82
N GLN A 30 -5.59 9.08 1.55
CA GLN A 30 -4.46 9.58 2.32
C GLN A 30 -3.66 10.60 1.53
N ASN A 31 -2.68 11.24 2.18
CA ASN A 31 -1.83 12.19 1.47
C ASN A 31 -0.91 11.44 0.51
N ALA A 32 -0.35 12.17 -0.45
CA ALA A 32 0.40 11.56 -1.55
C ALA A 32 1.63 10.76 -1.12
N GLY A 33 2.20 11.07 0.05
CA GLY A 33 3.38 10.38 0.54
C GLY A 33 3.10 9.21 1.47
N TYR A 34 1.83 8.88 1.68
CA TYR A 34 1.45 7.90 2.69
C TYR A 34 2.04 6.51 2.42
N ILE A 35 1.83 6.00 1.22
CA ILE A 35 2.32 4.66 0.86
C ILE A 35 3.84 4.63 0.86
N ASN A 36 4.47 5.69 0.38
CA ASN A 36 5.92 5.76 0.38
C ASN A 36 6.49 5.68 1.81
N THR A 37 5.82 6.33 2.75
CA THR A 37 6.23 6.28 4.15
C THR A 37 6.15 4.85 4.68
N ILE A 38 5.10 4.13 4.35
CA ILE A 38 4.94 2.74 4.78
C ILE A 38 5.99 1.86 4.12
N GLU A 39 6.23 2.05 2.83
CA GLU A 39 7.19 1.22 2.10
C GLU A 39 8.62 1.47 2.54
N SER A 40 8.89 2.63 3.14
CA SER A 40 10.21 2.92 3.70
C SER A 40 10.41 2.30 5.09
N GLY A 41 9.37 1.68 5.64
CA GLY A 41 9.44 1.06 6.95
C GLY A 41 9.27 2.02 8.11
N LYS A 42 8.89 3.25 7.83
CA LYS A 42 8.76 4.26 8.89
C LYS A 42 7.41 4.24 9.59
N ALA A 43 6.41 3.64 8.97
CA ALA A 43 5.08 3.60 9.54
C ALA A 43 4.38 2.32 9.12
N PHE A 44 3.36 1.94 9.88
CA PHE A 44 2.52 0.80 9.57
C PHE A 44 1.08 1.31 9.50
N PRO A 45 0.28 0.87 8.54
CA PRO A 45 -1.07 1.40 8.40
C PRO A 45 -1.96 0.96 9.54
N SER A 46 -2.98 1.78 9.83
CA SER A 46 -4.02 1.38 10.77
C SER A 46 -4.80 0.21 10.14
N MET A 47 -5.57 -0.48 10.98
CA MET A 47 -6.35 -1.62 10.51
C MET A 47 -7.30 -1.21 9.37
N THR A 48 -7.96 -0.08 9.52
CA THR A 48 -8.89 0.40 8.50
C THR A 48 -8.18 0.65 7.17
N VAL A 49 -7.05 1.32 7.21
CA VAL A 49 -6.29 1.62 6.00
C VAL A 49 -5.71 0.33 5.41
N PHE A 50 -5.29 -0.58 6.27
CA PHE A 50 -4.79 -1.87 5.82
C PHE A 50 -5.85 -2.59 4.98
N PHE A 51 -7.09 -2.59 5.43
CA PHE A 51 -8.17 -3.21 4.66
C PHE A 51 -8.41 -2.50 3.33
N TYR A 52 -8.28 -1.18 3.31
CA TYR A 52 -8.41 -0.45 2.05
C TYR A 52 -7.33 -0.85 1.06
N ILE A 53 -6.10 -0.98 1.52
CA ILE A 53 -4.99 -1.40 0.67
C ILE A 53 -5.25 -2.80 0.13
N CYS A 54 -5.65 -3.71 0.99
CA CYS A 54 -5.95 -5.08 0.59
C CYS A 54 -7.09 -5.10 -0.42
N GLY A 55 -8.10 -4.27 -0.21
CA GLY A 55 -9.23 -4.20 -1.13
C GLY A 55 -8.83 -3.76 -2.52
N ILE A 56 -7.94 -2.78 -2.62
CA ILE A 56 -7.47 -2.31 -3.91
C ILE A 56 -6.70 -3.42 -4.63
N ILE A 57 -5.79 -4.08 -3.91
CA ILE A 57 -4.97 -5.13 -4.49
C ILE A 57 -5.84 -6.29 -4.95
N LEU A 58 -6.76 -6.74 -4.10
CA LEU A 58 -7.62 -7.87 -4.42
C LEU A 58 -8.58 -7.55 -5.56
N ARG A 59 -9.10 -6.33 -5.57
CA ARG A 59 -10.02 -5.94 -6.63
C ARG A 59 -9.37 -6.02 -7.99
N VAL A 60 -8.15 -5.57 -8.09
CA VAL A 60 -7.43 -5.62 -9.35
C VAL A 60 -7.18 -7.06 -9.77
N TRP A 61 -6.94 -7.94 -8.80
CA TRP A 61 -6.69 -9.36 -9.11
C TRP A 61 -7.94 -10.12 -9.49
N VAL A 62 -9.05 -9.77 -8.87
CA VAL A 62 -10.31 -10.48 -9.12
C VAL A 62 -10.88 -10.12 -10.47
N MET A 63 -10.64 -8.90 -10.91
CA MET A 63 -11.14 -8.46 -12.20
C MET A 63 -10.19 -8.83 -13.32
#